data_67cc04500dfe04e31b39f23add6026bd
#
_entry.id   67cc04500dfe04e31b39f23add6026bd
#
_cell.length_a   1.000
_cell.length_b   1.000
_cell.length_c   1.000
_cell.angle_alpha   90.00
_cell.angle_beta   90.00
_cell.angle_gamma   90.00
#
_symmetry.space_group_name_H-M   'P 1'
#
loop_
_entity.id
_entity.type
_entity.pdbx_description
1 polymer ?
#
loop_
_entity_poly.entity_id
_entity_poly.type
_entity_poly.pdbx_seq_one_letter_code
_entity_poly.pdbx_strand_id
1 'polypeptide(L)'
;MNIFNGRDKATILDARILEHLAGGSAEGELAIILVGDNEASEKYISIKKKYCDSRGIKCGIHRIDARLKDEDIFRKVIDVLSSPDTAGAIIQLPLPRPSLDPCLRLIPAEKDIDAISPFSMEAFYSGRPHKTLPVIRALDLFLTETGKNPATTPLNAVVIGEGYLVGKPAAHYLKSKNYQVTVLNDYRTGQKIDADLLLLSVGMPNLVRGEDISVGCDVVDFGSSIKDGKTTGDLAQTSSLEHLGLVSMSPGGVGPLVVRYLIMNFLGI
;
A
#
# COMPACT_ATOMS: atom_id res chain seq x y z
N MET A 1 18.72 5.30 -15.94
CA MET A 1 17.82 4.98 -14.80
C MET A 1 17.98 6.02 -13.71
N ASN A 2 16.88 6.57 -13.22
CA ASN A 2 16.82 7.39 -12.02
C ASN A 2 16.16 6.58 -10.90
N ILE A 3 16.67 6.70 -9.67
CA ILE A 3 16.10 5.98 -8.51
C ILE A 3 15.14 6.90 -7.76
N PHE A 4 13.91 6.44 -7.58
CA PHE A 4 12.97 7.08 -6.68
C PHE A 4 13.29 6.67 -5.24
N ASN A 5 13.90 7.59 -4.49
CA ASN A 5 14.22 7.37 -3.09
C ASN A 5 13.03 7.69 -2.19
N GLY A 6 12.20 6.70 -1.90
CA GLY A 6 11.03 6.87 -1.04
C GLY A 6 11.36 7.19 0.41
N ARG A 7 12.56 6.84 0.89
CA ARG A 7 13.00 7.19 2.25
C ARG A 7 13.21 8.69 2.39
N ASP A 8 13.84 9.33 1.40
CA ASP A 8 14.06 10.79 1.42
C ASP A 8 12.72 11.53 1.34
N LYS A 9 11.82 11.08 0.46
CA LYS A 9 10.47 11.64 0.38
C LYS A 9 9.67 11.44 1.67
N ALA A 10 9.83 10.30 2.32
CA ALA A 10 9.19 10.01 3.62
C ALA A 10 9.65 11.00 4.71
N THR A 11 10.87 11.50 4.65
CA THR A 11 11.38 12.52 5.61
C THR A 11 10.58 13.83 5.55
N ILE A 12 10.11 14.22 4.35
CA ILE A 12 9.24 15.40 4.17
C ILE A 12 7.88 15.17 4.85
N LEU A 13 7.33 13.96 4.68
CA LEU A 13 6.07 13.59 5.35
C LEU A 13 6.24 13.48 6.86
N ASP A 14 7.40 12.99 7.32
CA ASP A 14 7.74 12.94 8.74
C ASP A 14 7.73 14.33 9.38
N ALA A 15 8.26 15.35 8.69
CA ALA A 15 8.24 16.73 9.18
C ALA A 15 6.81 17.25 9.38
N ARG A 16 5.91 17.00 8.42
CA ARG A 16 4.48 17.38 8.53
C ARG A 16 3.77 16.66 9.67
N ILE A 17 4.05 15.36 9.86
CA ILE A 17 3.49 14.57 10.96
C ILE A 17 3.97 15.12 12.31
N LEU A 18 5.27 15.41 12.44
CA LEU A 18 5.84 15.97 13.66
C LEU A 18 5.30 17.38 13.98
N GLU A 19 5.14 18.23 12.97
CA GLU A 19 4.53 19.56 13.13
C GLU A 19 3.09 19.45 13.68
N HIS A 20 2.28 18.52 13.12
CA HIS A 20 0.93 18.29 13.60
C HIS A 20 0.93 17.78 15.06
N LEU A 21 1.77 16.81 15.39
CA LEU A 21 1.88 16.25 16.74
C LEU A 21 2.40 17.27 17.77
N ALA A 22 3.22 18.24 17.35
CA ALA A 22 3.65 19.33 18.22
C ALA A 22 2.51 20.27 18.62
N GLY A 23 1.45 20.36 17.81
CA GLY A 23 0.24 21.12 18.08
C GLY A 23 -0.77 20.41 18.99
N GLY A 24 -0.58 19.10 19.24
CA GLY A 24 -1.44 18.28 20.09
C GLY A 24 -1.16 16.79 19.90
N SER A 25 -1.43 15.97 20.91
CA SER A 25 -1.29 14.52 20.78
C SER A 25 -2.40 13.93 19.91
N ALA A 26 -2.12 12.85 19.20
CA ALA A 26 -3.16 12.05 18.59
C ALA A 26 -4.06 11.46 19.70
N GLU A 27 -5.34 11.74 19.61
CA GLU A 27 -6.30 11.18 20.58
C GLU A 27 -6.62 9.73 20.23
N GLY A 28 -6.69 8.87 21.26
CA GLY A 28 -7.04 7.47 21.13
C GLY A 28 -5.93 6.58 20.55
N GLU A 29 -6.31 5.37 20.21
CA GLU A 29 -5.43 4.31 19.75
C GLU A 29 -5.62 4.01 18.26
N LEU A 30 -4.52 3.85 17.54
CA LEU A 30 -4.51 3.15 16.26
C LEU A 30 -4.48 1.65 16.53
N ALA A 31 -5.60 0.96 16.34
CA ALA A 31 -5.72 -0.47 16.53
C ALA A 31 -5.31 -1.22 15.24
N ILE A 32 -4.33 -2.10 15.33
CA ILE A 32 -3.96 -3.02 14.25
C ILE A 32 -4.49 -4.41 14.60
N ILE A 33 -5.45 -4.89 13.85
CA ILE A 33 -6.06 -6.21 14.06
C ILE A 33 -5.37 -7.22 13.14
N LEU A 34 -4.76 -8.24 13.73
CA LEU A 34 -4.13 -9.36 13.04
C LEU A 34 -4.88 -10.64 13.35
N VAL A 35 -5.39 -11.30 12.31
CA VAL A 35 -5.97 -12.64 12.44
C VAL A 35 -4.97 -13.66 11.92
N GLY A 36 -4.51 -14.55 12.83
CA GLY A 36 -3.46 -15.52 12.54
C GLY A 36 -2.05 -14.99 12.79
N ASP A 37 -1.06 -15.64 12.15
CA ASP A 37 0.38 -15.50 12.43
C ASP A 37 1.22 -15.44 11.14
N ASN A 38 0.67 -14.88 10.07
CA ASN A 38 1.39 -14.75 8.80
C ASN A 38 2.66 -13.91 8.96
N GLU A 39 3.83 -14.46 8.61
CA GLU A 39 5.15 -13.86 8.81
C GLU A 39 5.30 -12.49 8.10
N ALA A 40 4.80 -12.38 6.88
CA ALA A 40 4.84 -11.11 6.15
C ALA A 40 3.98 -10.05 6.84
N SER A 41 2.78 -10.42 7.32
CA SER A 41 1.90 -9.54 8.08
C SER A 41 2.55 -9.07 9.37
N GLU A 42 3.20 -9.97 10.13
CA GLU A 42 3.92 -9.63 11.37
C GLU A 42 5.03 -8.59 11.12
N LYS A 43 5.78 -8.74 10.02
CA LYS A 43 6.81 -7.78 9.64
C LYS A 43 6.22 -6.39 9.33
N TYR A 44 5.13 -6.32 8.56
CA TYR A 44 4.46 -5.06 8.25
C TYR A 44 3.88 -4.38 9.49
N ILE A 45 3.26 -5.13 10.37
CA ILE A 45 2.74 -4.64 11.65
C ILE A 45 3.88 -4.08 12.51
N SER A 46 5.00 -4.80 12.60
CA SER A 46 6.18 -4.36 13.35
C SER A 46 6.72 -3.01 12.82
N ILE A 47 6.75 -2.80 11.50
CA ILE A 47 7.17 -1.53 10.90
C ILE A 47 6.20 -0.40 11.30
N LYS A 48 4.89 -0.63 11.17
CA LYS A 48 3.85 0.35 11.54
C LYS A 48 3.95 0.69 13.03
N LYS A 49 4.03 -0.33 13.90
CA LYS A 49 4.14 -0.17 15.36
C LYS A 49 5.38 0.63 15.76
N LYS A 50 6.57 0.25 15.25
CA LYS A 50 7.82 0.97 15.52
C LYS A 50 7.75 2.42 15.08
N TYR A 51 7.12 2.69 13.95
CA TYR A 51 6.93 4.05 13.48
C TYR A 51 6.04 4.86 14.45
N CYS A 52 4.89 4.30 14.85
CA CYS A 52 4.00 4.93 15.83
C CYS A 52 4.73 5.21 17.15
N ASP A 53 5.44 4.21 17.70
CA ASP A 53 6.17 4.34 18.97
C ASP A 53 7.22 5.45 18.91
N SER A 54 7.94 5.56 17.77
CA SER A 54 8.95 6.61 17.57
C SER A 54 8.37 8.02 17.48
N ARG A 55 7.05 8.16 17.36
CA ARG A 55 6.32 9.43 17.25
C ARG A 55 5.37 9.67 18.42
N GLY A 56 5.37 8.80 19.44
CA GLY A 56 4.47 8.93 20.58
C GLY A 56 3.01 8.66 20.26
N ILE A 57 2.72 7.99 19.12
CA ILE A 57 1.35 7.63 18.72
C ILE A 57 0.99 6.31 19.41
N LYS A 58 -0.12 6.31 20.17
CA LYS A 58 -0.64 5.08 20.79
C LYS A 58 -1.09 4.10 19.71
N CYS A 59 -0.44 2.96 19.62
CA CYS A 59 -0.73 1.92 18.64
C CYS A 59 -0.80 0.55 19.32
N GLY A 60 -1.96 -0.09 19.24
CA GLY A 60 -2.22 -1.43 19.79
C GLY A 60 -2.21 -2.51 18.71
N ILE A 61 -1.64 -3.68 19.02
CA ILE A 61 -1.73 -4.85 18.16
C ILE A 61 -2.68 -5.86 18.80
N HIS A 62 -3.83 -6.07 18.17
CA HIS A 62 -4.88 -6.97 18.60
C HIS A 62 -4.79 -8.28 17.83
N ARG A 63 -4.21 -9.31 18.45
CA ARG A 63 -4.04 -10.63 17.83
C ARG A 63 -5.25 -11.52 18.09
N ILE A 64 -5.78 -12.09 17.02
CA ILE A 64 -6.94 -13.00 17.04
C ILE A 64 -6.48 -14.35 16.47
N ASP A 65 -6.73 -15.42 17.21
CA ASP A 65 -6.38 -16.78 16.79
C ASP A 65 -7.22 -17.19 15.56
N ALA A 66 -6.55 -17.52 14.45
CA ALA A 66 -7.20 -17.95 13.22
C ALA A 66 -7.97 -19.28 13.35
N ARG A 67 -7.70 -20.08 14.38
CA ARG A 67 -8.39 -21.35 14.65
C ARG A 67 -9.79 -21.19 15.23
N LEU A 68 -10.14 -20.01 15.70
CA LEU A 68 -11.49 -19.70 16.17
C LEU A 68 -12.51 -19.82 15.03
N LYS A 69 -13.77 -20.02 15.38
CA LYS A 69 -14.89 -19.92 14.44
C LYS A 69 -15.02 -18.49 13.93
N ASP A 70 -15.55 -18.34 12.73
CA ASP A 70 -15.70 -17.03 12.09
C ASP A 70 -16.53 -16.07 12.95
N GLU A 71 -17.60 -16.56 13.58
CA GLU A 71 -18.46 -15.75 14.45
C GLU A 71 -17.71 -15.20 15.67
N ASP A 72 -16.77 -15.98 16.23
CA ASP A 72 -15.96 -15.54 17.37
C ASP A 72 -14.90 -14.54 16.92
N ILE A 73 -14.34 -14.71 15.72
CA ILE A 73 -13.41 -13.73 15.12
C ILE A 73 -14.14 -12.42 14.85
N PHE A 74 -15.33 -12.46 14.21
CA PHE A 74 -16.13 -11.27 13.97
C PHE A 74 -16.46 -10.53 15.26
N ARG A 75 -16.84 -11.25 16.33
CA ARG A 75 -17.12 -10.64 17.63
C ARG A 75 -15.89 -9.92 18.19
N LYS A 76 -14.73 -10.57 18.16
CA LYS A 76 -13.46 -9.96 18.63
C LYS A 76 -13.06 -8.74 17.80
N VAL A 77 -13.28 -8.77 16.48
CA VAL A 77 -13.05 -7.59 15.61
C VAL A 77 -14.00 -6.45 16.01
N ILE A 78 -15.29 -6.74 16.23
CA ILE A 78 -16.28 -5.75 16.69
C ILE A 78 -15.88 -5.17 18.05
N ASP A 79 -15.45 -6.00 19.01
CA ASP A 79 -15.03 -5.54 20.34
C ASP A 79 -13.90 -4.51 20.26
N VAL A 80 -12.88 -4.77 19.40
CA VAL A 80 -11.79 -3.82 19.18
C VAL A 80 -12.29 -2.54 18.51
N LEU A 81 -13.10 -2.66 17.46
CA LEU A 81 -13.59 -1.51 16.70
C LEU A 81 -14.56 -0.64 17.51
N SER A 82 -15.34 -1.24 18.44
CA SER A 82 -16.31 -0.55 19.28
C SER A 82 -15.69 0.05 20.54
N SER A 83 -14.43 -0.25 20.83
CA SER A 83 -13.73 0.34 21.97
C SER A 83 -13.72 1.87 21.85
N PRO A 84 -14.06 2.62 22.91
CA PRO A 84 -13.97 4.08 22.91
C PRO A 84 -12.54 4.58 22.75
N ASP A 85 -11.55 3.78 23.10
CA ASP A 85 -10.14 4.10 22.95
C ASP A 85 -9.67 3.97 21.47
N THR A 86 -10.35 3.19 20.63
CA THR A 86 -9.99 2.99 19.23
C THR A 86 -10.41 4.19 18.37
N ALA A 87 -9.47 5.04 18.01
CA ALA A 87 -9.69 6.19 17.13
C ALA A 87 -9.51 5.87 15.65
N GLY A 88 -8.71 4.86 15.33
CA GLY A 88 -8.52 4.35 13.97
C GLY A 88 -8.17 2.88 13.98
N ALA A 89 -8.43 2.19 12.88
CA ALA A 89 -8.22 0.75 12.81
C ALA A 89 -7.66 0.30 11.45
N ILE A 90 -6.88 -0.77 11.50
CA ILE A 90 -6.36 -1.50 10.36
C ILE A 90 -6.68 -2.97 10.58
N ILE A 91 -7.35 -3.61 9.65
CA ILE A 91 -7.37 -5.08 9.57
C ILE A 91 -6.25 -5.50 8.63
N GLN A 92 -5.22 -6.13 9.21
CA GLN A 92 -4.04 -6.52 8.44
C GLN A 92 -4.35 -7.66 7.48
N LEU A 93 -4.13 -7.42 6.20
CA LEU A 93 -4.29 -8.43 5.14
C LEU A 93 -2.93 -9.13 4.86
N PRO A 94 -2.99 -10.38 4.32
CA PRO A 94 -4.19 -11.13 3.97
C PRO A 94 -4.89 -11.73 5.20
N LEU A 95 -6.21 -11.90 5.13
CA LEU A 95 -6.93 -12.72 6.10
C LEU A 95 -6.66 -14.20 5.83
N PRO A 96 -6.69 -15.06 6.87
CA PRO A 96 -6.28 -16.47 6.74
C PRO A 96 -7.23 -17.34 5.90
N ARG A 97 -8.45 -16.87 5.65
CA ARG A 97 -9.44 -17.56 4.81
C ARG A 97 -10.49 -16.59 4.26
N PRO A 98 -11.06 -16.86 3.06
CA PRO A 98 -12.02 -15.95 2.40
C PRO A 98 -13.32 -15.71 3.18
N SER A 99 -13.75 -16.66 4.02
CA SER A 99 -14.95 -16.49 4.86
C SER A 99 -14.82 -15.34 5.87
N LEU A 100 -13.61 -14.81 6.11
CA LEU A 100 -13.34 -13.67 6.97
C LEU A 100 -13.30 -12.32 6.22
N ASP A 101 -13.38 -12.30 4.89
CA ASP A 101 -13.41 -11.04 4.12
C ASP A 101 -14.51 -10.07 4.60
N PRO A 102 -15.69 -10.54 5.08
CA PRO A 102 -16.68 -9.66 5.68
C PRO A 102 -16.17 -8.83 6.89
N CYS A 103 -15.06 -9.20 7.55
CA CYS A 103 -14.45 -8.38 8.61
C CYS A 103 -14.19 -6.94 8.14
N LEU A 104 -13.82 -6.74 6.87
CA LEU A 104 -13.57 -5.41 6.32
C LEU A 104 -14.81 -4.53 6.31
N ARG A 105 -16.02 -5.11 6.27
CA ARG A 105 -17.30 -4.37 6.34
C ARG A 105 -17.61 -3.85 7.74
N LEU A 106 -16.94 -4.41 8.76
CA LEU A 106 -17.14 -4.02 10.15
C LEU A 106 -16.43 -2.71 10.50
N ILE A 107 -15.45 -2.29 9.68
CA ILE A 107 -14.68 -1.07 9.95
C ILE A 107 -15.56 0.16 9.69
N PRO A 108 -15.86 0.99 10.71
CA PRO A 108 -16.54 2.26 10.49
C PRO A 108 -15.69 3.18 9.59
N ALA A 109 -16.33 3.94 8.71
CA ALA A 109 -15.63 4.78 7.72
C ALA A 109 -14.65 5.78 8.36
N GLU A 110 -15.01 6.36 9.49
CA GLU A 110 -14.19 7.29 10.25
C GLU A 110 -12.95 6.62 10.85
N LYS A 111 -13.02 5.31 11.17
CA LYS A 111 -11.92 4.52 11.72
C LYS A 111 -11.11 3.78 10.65
N ASP A 112 -11.55 3.76 9.39
CA ASP A 112 -10.88 3.07 8.28
C ASP A 112 -9.64 3.85 7.81
N ILE A 113 -8.49 3.54 8.39
CA ILE A 113 -7.26 4.30 8.17
C ILE A 113 -6.56 3.89 6.87
N ASP A 114 -6.65 2.63 6.48
CA ASP A 114 -6.14 2.14 5.19
C ASP A 114 -7.09 2.48 4.02
N ALA A 115 -8.32 2.93 4.33
CA ALA A 115 -9.38 3.22 3.36
C ALA A 115 -9.73 2.02 2.46
N ILE A 116 -9.73 0.81 3.05
CA ILE A 116 -9.93 -0.47 2.34
C ILE A 116 -11.24 -1.17 2.68
N SER A 117 -12.06 -0.65 3.58
CA SER A 117 -13.40 -1.21 3.76
C SER A 117 -14.18 -1.11 2.45
N PRO A 118 -15.15 -1.99 2.19
CA PRO A 118 -15.97 -1.91 0.98
C PRO A 118 -16.62 -0.54 0.80
N PHE A 119 -17.02 0.13 1.89
CA PHE A 119 -17.56 1.49 1.86
C PHE A 119 -16.52 2.51 1.37
N SER A 120 -15.30 2.49 1.92
CA SER A 120 -14.21 3.39 1.50
C SER A 120 -13.79 3.14 0.06
N MET A 121 -13.73 1.87 -0.35
CA MET A 121 -13.40 1.50 -1.72
C MET A 121 -14.46 1.94 -2.72
N GLU A 122 -15.74 1.81 -2.39
CA GLU A 122 -16.85 2.31 -3.22
C GLU A 122 -16.77 3.84 -3.36
N ALA A 123 -16.53 4.55 -2.26
CA ALA A 123 -16.33 6.01 -2.27
C ALA A 123 -15.13 6.42 -3.13
N PHE A 124 -14.03 5.66 -3.06
CA PHE A 124 -12.85 5.88 -3.91
C PHE A 124 -13.18 5.67 -5.39
N TYR A 125 -13.81 4.56 -5.77
CA TYR A 125 -14.16 4.27 -7.16
C TYR A 125 -15.20 5.24 -7.73
N SER A 126 -16.06 5.83 -6.88
CA SER A 126 -17.00 6.87 -7.28
C SER A 126 -16.40 8.28 -7.32
N GLY A 127 -15.10 8.42 -7.06
CA GLY A 127 -14.38 9.70 -7.08
C GLY A 127 -14.66 10.62 -5.89
N ARG A 128 -15.22 10.10 -4.79
CA ARG A 128 -15.58 10.85 -3.57
C ARG A 128 -15.04 10.19 -2.30
N PRO A 129 -13.73 9.90 -2.21
CA PRO A 129 -13.17 9.23 -1.05
C PRO A 129 -13.21 10.10 0.21
N HIS A 130 -13.60 9.53 1.33
CA HIS A 130 -13.49 10.19 2.65
C HIS A 130 -12.03 10.28 3.11
N LYS A 131 -11.27 9.19 2.90
CA LYS A 131 -9.82 9.13 3.04
C LYS A 131 -9.25 8.55 1.77
N THR A 132 -8.11 9.05 1.33
CA THR A 132 -7.43 8.48 0.17
C THR A 132 -6.59 7.28 0.61
N LEU A 133 -6.64 6.20 -0.18
CA LEU A 133 -5.82 5.02 0.08
C LEU A 133 -4.33 5.41 0.17
N PRO A 134 -3.60 5.00 1.22
CA PRO A 134 -2.17 5.29 1.36
C PRO A 134 -1.33 4.88 0.15
N VAL A 135 -1.66 3.74 -0.49
CA VAL A 135 -0.99 3.26 -1.70
C VAL A 135 -1.20 4.20 -2.89
N ILE A 136 -2.38 4.81 -3.00
CA ILE A 136 -2.69 5.76 -4.07
C ILE A 136 -1.99 7.11 -3.85
N ARG A 137 -1.91 7.59 -2.60
CA ARG A 137 -1.11 8.79 -2.28
C ARG A 137 0.37 8.57 -2.60
N ALA A 138 0.89 7.38 -2.32
CA ALA A 138 2.28 7.02 -2.64
C ALA A 138 2.52 6.91 -4.15
N LEU A 139 1.56 6.34 -4.90
CA LEU A 139 1.59 6.30 -6.36
C LEU A 139 1.52 7.70 -6.96
N ASP A 140 0.63 8.56 -6.48
CA ASP A 140 0.50 9.94 -6.97
C ASP A 140 1.80 10.74 -6.80
N LEU A 141 2.46 10.61 -5.65
CA LEU A 141 3.76 11.22 -5.43
C LEU A 141 4.83 10.67 -6.40
N PHE A 142 4.84 9.36 -6.67
CA PHE A 142 5.74 8.78 -7.66
C PHE A 142 5.47 9.36 -9.06
N LEU A 143 4.20 9.45 -9.46
CA LEU A 143 3.81 9.98 -10.78
C LEU A 143 4.24 11.44 -10.97
N THR A 144 4.14 12.27 -9.94
CA THR A 144 4.63 13.66 -10.00
C THR A 144 6.13 13.76 -10.28
N GLU A 145 6.91 12.81 -9.80
CA GLU A 145 8.37 12.79 -9.99
C GLU A 145 8.79 12.26 -11.37
N THR A 146 7.91 11.57 -12.10
CA THR A 146 8.22 11.11 -13.47
C THR A 146 8.34 12.26 -14.47
N GLY A 147 7.70 13.39 -14.17
CA GLY A 147 7.60 14.53 -15.09
C GLY A 147 6.75 14.27 -16.35
N LYS A 148 6.13 13.10 -16.46
CA LYS A 148 5.26 12.71 -17.57
C LYS A 148 3.83 13.22 -17.34
N ASN A 149 3.18 13.71 -18.40
CA ASN A 149 1.80 14.22 -18.33
C ASN A 149 0.89 13.50 -19.33
N PRO A 150 0.11 12.51 -18.87
CA PRO A 150 -0.79 11.76 -19.76
C PRO A 150 -1.96 12.58 -20.32
N ALA A 151 -2.23 13.77 -19.79
CA ALA A 151 -3.25 14.67 -20.35
C ALA A 151 -2.77 15.37 -21.64
N THR A 152 -1.47 15.48 -21.85
CA THR A 152 -0.88 16.11 -23.06
C THR A 152 -0.27 15.11 -24.02
N THR A 153 0.12 13.95 -23.53
CA THR A 153 0.75 12.88 -24.32
C THR A 153 0.13 11.54 -23.93
N PRO A 154 -0.45 10.79 -24.88
CA PRO A 154 -0.96 9.46 -24.56
C PRO A 154 0.14 8.57 -23.98
N LEU A 155 -0.07 8.02 -22.80
CA LEU A 155 0.85 7.15 -22.09
C LEU A 155 0.19 5.81 -21.76
N ASN A 156 0.92 4.73 -22.03
CA ASN A 156 0.49 3.37 -21.72
C ASN A 156 0.99 2.98 -20.33
N ALA A 157 0.10 2.49 -19.48
CA ALA A 157 0.46 1.91 -18.20
C ALA A 157 0.12 0.41 -18.17
N VAL A 158 1.07 -0.39 -17.73
CA VAL A 158 0.85 -1.81 -17.46
C VAL A 158 0.84 -2.02 -15.95
N VAL A 159 -0.19 -2.68 -15.45
CA VAL A 159 -0.33 -3.09 -14.05
C VAL A 159 -0.22 -4.61 -13.99
N ILE A 160 0.78 -5.13 -13.29
CA ILE A 160 0.94 -6.58 -13.07
C ILE A 160 0.45 -6.92 -11.67
N GLY A 161 -0.62 -7.74 -11.62
CA GLY A 161 -1.36 -8.08 -10.41
C GLY A 161 -2.59 -7.19 -10.18
N GLU A 162 -3.74 -7.81 -9.99
CA GLU A 162 -5.05 -7.14 -9.76
C GLU A 162 -5.52 -7.33 -8.31
N GLY A 163 -4.57 -7.22 -7.37
CA GLY A 163 -4.87 -7.38 -5.94
C GLY A 163 -5.76 -6.27 -5.41
N TYR A 164 -6.55 -6.62 -4.38
CA TYR A 164 -7.52 -5.72 -3.73
C TYR A 164 -6.88 -4.44 -3.18
N LEU A 165 -5.69 -4.56 -2.56
CA LEU A 165 -5.04 -3.45 -1.88
C LEU A 165 -4.33 -2.46 -2.82
N VAL A 166 -3.78 -2.96 -3.93
CA VAL A 166 -2.91 -2.14 -4.80
C VAL A 166 -3.34 -2.16 -6.24
N GLY A 167 -3.33 -3.31 -6.90
CA GLY A 167 -3.46 -3.38 -8.36
C GLY A 167 -4.79 -2.84 -8.87
N LYS A 168 -5.92 -3.27 -8.31
CA LYS A 168 -7.26 -2.76 -8.69
C LYS A 168 -7.39 -1.25 -8.48
N PRO A 169 -7.14 -0.70 -7.27
CA PRO A 169 -7.24 0.74 -7.06
C PRO A 169 -6.22 1.54 -7.88
N ALA A 170 -5.01 1.04 -8.07
CA ALA A 170 -4.00 1.71 -8.90
C ALA A 170 -4.42 1.76 -10.36
N ALA A 171 -4.94 0.67 -10.93
CA ALA A 171 -5.44 0.65 -12.31
C ALA A 171 -6.60 1.64 -12.51
N HIS A 172 -7.52 1.72 -11.55
CA HIS A 172 -8.60 2.72 -11.57
C HIS A 172 -8.04 4.15 -11.51
N TYR A 173 -7.12 4.40 -10.59
CA TYR A 173 -6.51 5.71 -10.41
C TYR A 173 -5.74 6.15 -11.67
N LEU A 174 -4.93 5.29 -12.27
CA LEU A 174 -4.21 5.58 -13.51
C LEU A 174 -5.15 5.92 -14.67
N LYS A 175 -6.29 5.19 -14.81
CA LYS A 175 -7.34 5.54 -15.78
C LYS A 175 -7.89 6.93 -15.52
N SER A 176 -8.15 7.31 -14.28
CA SER A 176 -8.63 8.66 -13.92
C SER A 176 -7.60 9.76 -14.20
N LYS A 177 -6.33 9.40 -14.31
CA LYS A 177 -5.22 10.29 -14.71
C LYS A 177 -4.93 10.24 -16.23
N ASN A 178 -5.83 9.67 -17.04
CA ASN A 178 -5.74 9.55 -18.50
C ASN A 178 -4.64 8.61 -19.04
N TYR A 179 -4.14 7.68 -18.24
CA TYR A 179 -3.32 6.58 -18.77
C TYR A 179 -4.19 5.55 -19.50
N GLN A 180 -3.66 4.99 -20.59
CA GLN A 180 -4.20 3.80 -21.22
C GLN A 180 -3.70 2.59 -20.42
N VAL A 181 -4.59 1.97 -19.64
CA VAL A 181 -4.22 0.96 -18.65
C VAL A 181 -4.52 -0.46 -19.14
N THR A 182 -3.49 -1.30 -19.17
CA THR A 182 -3.58 -2.75 -19.34
C THR A 182 -3.27 -3.45 -18.02
N VAL A 183 -4.11 -4.38 -17.59
CA VAL A 183 -3.89 -5.19 -16.38
C VAL A 183 -3.54 -6.61 -16.79
N LEU A 184 -2.42 -7.13 -16.24
CA LEU A 184 -1.94 -8.49 -16.48
C LEU A 184 -1.96 -9.29 -15.17
N ASN A 185 -2.76 -10.35 -15.13
CA ASN A 185 -2.85 -11.25 -13.97
C ASN A 185 -2.09 -12.56 -14.14
N ASP A 186 -1.71 -12.86 -15.36
CA ASP A 186 -1.05 -14.11 -15.77
C ASP A 186 0.37 -13.90 -16.32
N TYR A 187 1.00 -12.77 -15.97
CA TYR A 187 2.35 -12.45 -16.40
C TYR A 187 3.33 -13.55 -16.00
N ARG A 188 4.18 -13.93 -16.94
CA ARG A 188 5.27 -14.89 -16.74
C ARG A 188 6.61 -14.24 -17.05
N THR A 189 7.59 -14.52 -16.20
CA THR A 189 8.96 -14.03 -16.38
C THR A 189 9.46 -14.29 -17.80
N GLY A 190 9.99 -13.26 -18.45
CA GLY A 190 10.49 -13.31 -19.84
C GLY A 190 9.48 -12.79 -20.88
N GLN A 191 8.23 -12.53 -20.52
CA GLN A 191 7.32 -11.82 -21.40
C GLN A 191 7.74 -10.36 -21.52
N LYS A 192 7.74 -9.81 -22.76
CA LYS A 192 8.09 -8.42 -22.98
C LYS A 192 6.96 -7.48 -22.58
N ILE A 193 7.34 -6.37 -21.95
CA ILE A 193 6.45 -5.33 -21.46
C ILE A 193 6.79 -4.05 -22.21
N ASP A 194 5.83 -3.59 -23.03
CA ASP A 194 5.92 -2.31 -23.74
C ASP A 194 4.98 -1.32 -23.05
N ALA A 195 5.55 -0.40 -22.28
CA ALA A 195 4.81 0.56 -21.47
C ALA A 195 5.65 1.81 -21.18
N ASP A 196 4.97 2.93 -20.95
CA ASP A 196 5.56 4.16 -20.39
C ASP A 196 5.64 4.13 -18.87
N LEU A 197 4.74 3.36 -18.24
CA LEU A 197 4.65 3.14 -16.80
C LEU A 197 4.35 1.67 -16.52
N LEU A 198 5.13 1.06 -15.64
CA LEU A 198 4.90 -0.29 -15.13
C LEU A 198 4.66 -0.25 -13.62
N LEU A 199 3.52 -0.79 -13.18
CA LEU A 199 3.21 -0.99 -11.78
C LEU A 199 3.20 -2.47 -11.44
N LEU A 200 3.96 -2.85 -10.41
CA LEU A 200 4.07 -4.22 -9.92
C LEU A 200 3.40 -4.36 -8.57
N SER A 201 2.56 -5.39 -8.38
CA SER A 201 1.79 -5.60 -7.14
C SER A 201 1.37 -7.05 -6.90
N VAL A 202 2.21 -8.02 -7.30
CA VAL A 202 1.92 -9.46 -7.16
C VAL A 202 2.40 -10.02 -5.83
N GLY A 203 3.55 -9.53 -5.33
CA GLY A 203 4.22 -10.08 -4.15
C GLY A 203 5.00 -11.36 -4.47
N MET A 204 5.51 -11.51 -5.69
CA MET A 204 6.38 -12.60 -6.12
C MET A 204 7.81 -12.10 -6.34
N PRO A 205 8.78 -12.58 -5.55
CA PRO A 205 10.15 -12.05 -5.59
C PRO A 205 10.80 -12.22 -6.96
N ASN A 206 11.29 -11.09 -7.53
CA ASN A 206 12.01 -11.07 -8.81
C ASN A 206 11.21 -11.61 -10.00
N LEU A 207 9.89 -11.40 -10.00
CA LEU A 207 9.00 -11.85 -11.08
C LEU A 207 9.33 -11.20 -12.43
N VAL A 208 9.62 -9.90 -12.43
CA VAL A 208 9.88 -9.11 -13.64
C VAL A 208 11.35 -8.74 -13.72
N ARG A 209 11.97 -9.00 -14.87
CA ARG A 209 13.36 -8.62 -15.14
C ARG A 209 13.42 -7.32 -15.93
N GLY A 210 14.43 -6.49 -15.65
CA GLY A 210 14.60 -5.21 -16.36
C GLY A 210 14.69 -5.35 -17.86
N GLU A 211 15.44 -6.34 -18.36
CA GLU A 211 15.58 -6.62 -19.78
C GLU A 211 14.29 -7.01 -20.51
N ASP A 212 13.21 -7.27 -19.76
CA ASP A 212 11.88 -7.55 -20.32
C ASP A 212 11.02 -6.27 -20.47
N ILE A 213 11.51 -5.13 -19.96
CA ILE A 213 10.78 -3.85 -19.93
C ILE A 213 11.32 -2.92 -21.01
N SER A 214 10.45 -2.15 -21.68
CA SER A 214 10.80 -1.17 -22.70
C SER A 214 11.71 -0.04 -22.18
N VAL A 215 12.54 0.51 -23.06
CA VAL A 215 13.45 1.63 -22.75
C VAL A 215 12.65 2.87 -22.33
N GLY A 216 13.08 3.56 -21.26
CA GLY A 216 12.45 4.77 -20.75
C GLY A 216 11.18 4.55 -19.95
N CYS A 217 10.77 3.29 -19.73
CA CYS A 217 9.63 2.97 -18.87
C CYS A 217 9.92 3.35 -17.43
N ASP A 218 8.97 4.04 -16.78
CA ASP A 218 9.01 4.28 -15.33
C ASP A 218 8.43 3.06 -14.60
N VAL A 219 9.06 2.65 -13.50
CA VAL A 219 8.66 1.42 -12.79
C VAL A 219 8.38 1.72 -11.33
N VAL A 220 7.19 1.40 -10.87
CA VAL A 220 6.83 1.45 -9.45
C VAL A 220 6.53 0.06 -8.91
N ASP A 221 7.37 -0.41 -7.99
CA ASP A 221 7.26 -1.74 -7.39
C ASP A 221 6.63 -1.65 -5.99
N PHE A 222 5.35 -2.05 -5.90
CA PHE A 222 4.62 -2.27 -4.66
C PHE A 222 4.72 -3.72 -4.18
N GLY A 223 5.30 -4.60 -4.99
CA GLY A 223 5.52 -5.99 -4.61
C GLY A 223 6.39 -6.08 -3.37
N SER A 224 6.02 -6.95 -2.46
CA SER A 224 6.78 -7.17 -1.25
C SER A 224 6.54 -8.58 -0.72
N SER A 225 7.61 -9.32 -0.65
CA SER A 225 7.66 -10.67 -0.12
C SER A 225 8.91 -10.87 0.72
N ILE A 226 8.99 -11.96 1.43
CA ILE A 226 10.19 -12.35 2.18
C ILE A 226 10.88 -13.47 1.41
N LYS A 227 12.13 -13.23 1.02
CA LYS A 227 13.01 -14.23 0.41
C LYS A 227 14.33 -14.24 1.20
N ASP A 228 14.73 -15.38 1.70
CA ASP A 228 15.95 -15.56 2.50
C ASP A 228 16.04 -14.56 3.69
N GLY A 229 14.91 -14.34 4.39
CA GLY A 229 14.80 -13.40 5.51
C GLY A 229 14.82 -11.91 5.14
N LYS A 230 14.93 -11.58 3.85
CA LYS A 230 14.98 -10.20 3.35
C LYS A 230 13.71 -9.83 2.58
N THR A 231 13.29 -8.58 2.72
CA THR A 231 12.22 -8.03 1.88
C THR A 231 12.71 -7.92 0.44
N THR A 232 11.93 -8.45 -0.50
CA THR A 232 12.24 -8.46 -1.93
C THR A 232 10.98 -8.03 -2.70
N GLY A 233 11.15 -7.16 -3.68
CA GLY A 233 10.09 -6.74 -4.59
C GLY A 233 9.84 -7.71 -5.74
N ASP A 234 8.89 -7.34 -6.59
CA ASP A 234 8.56 -8.08 -7.80
C ASP A 234 9.57 -7.79 -8.93
N LEU A 235 10.24 -6.63 -8.91
CA LEU A 235 11.31 -6.27 -9.85
C LEU A 235 12.63 -6.93 -9.47
N ALA A 236 13.24 -7.64 -10.38
CA ALA A 236 14.55 -8.29 -10.19
C ALA A 236 15.68 -7.24 -10.20
N GLN A 237 16.15 -6.86 -9.01
CA GLN A 237 17.19 -5.82 -8.85
C GLN A 237 18.57 -6.23 -9.40
N THR A 238 18.79 -7.51 -9.66
CA THR A 238 20.02 -8.05 -10.25
C THR A 238 19.99 -8.06 -11.79
N SER A 239 18.86 -7.69 -12.40
CA SER A 239 18.70 -7.57 -13.84
C SER A 239 19.21 -6.22 -14.36
N SER A 240 19.32 -6.07 -15.70
CA SER A 240 19.71 -4.79 -16.32
C SER A 240 18.58 -3.77 -16.17
N LEU A 241 18.84 -2.66 -15.45
CA LEU A 241 17.85 -1.61 -15.19
C LEU A 241 18.22 -0.26 -15.78
N GLU A 242 19.43 -0.09 -16.32
CA GLU A 242 20.03 1.19 -16.72
C GLU A 242 19.23 1.93 -17.78
N HIS A 243 18.50 1.20 -18.62
CA HIS A 243 17.67 1.72 -19.71
C HIS A 243 16.29 2.21 -19.26
N LEU A 244 15.90 1.95 -18.01
CA LEU A 244 14.62 2.38 -17.46
C LEU A 244 14.62 3.88 -17.12
N GLY A 245 13.44 4.46 -17.00
CA GLY A 245 13.23 5.83 -16.54
C GLY A 245 13.41 6.00 -15.02
N LEU A 246 12.36 6.44 -14.33
CA LEU A 246 12.32 6.52 -12.88
C LEU A 246 11.93 5.17 -12.29
N VAL A 247 12.70 4.66 -11.34
CA VAL A 247 12.45 3.33 -10.74
C VAL A 247 12.30 3.42 -9.23
N SER A 248 11.15 3.02 -8.73
CA SER A 248 10.88 2.81 -7.32
C SER A 248 10.99 1.33 -6.98
N MET A 249 12.07 0.94 -6.34
CA MET A 249 12.34 -0.46 -5.97
C MET A 249 11.76 -0.83 -4.61
N SER A 250 11.43 -2.08 -4.40
CA SER A 250 11.08 -2.62 -3.08
C SER A 250 12.21 -3.53 -2.57
N PRO A 251 12.78 -3.26 -1.36
CA PRO A 251 12.43 -2.21 -0.40
C PRO A 251 13.06 -0.84 -0.71
N GLY A 252 12.49 0.21 -0.14
CA GLY A 252 13.09 1.56 -0.13
C GLY A 252 12.44 2.58 -1.05
N GLY A 253 11.60 2.13 -1.99
CA GLY A 253 10.77 2.98 -2.84
C GLY A 253 9.50 3.47 -2.13
N VAL A 254 8.33 3.20 -2.70
CA VAL A 254 7.04 3.72 -2.20
C VAL A 254 6.61 3.18 -0.83
N GLY A 255 7.10 2.02 -0.39
CA GLY A 255 6.70 1.40 0.88
C GLY A 255 6.80 2.32 2.11
N PRO A 256 7.92 3.05 2.34
CA PRO A 256 8.03 4.02 3.42
C PRO A 256 6.94 5.11 3.39
N LEU A 257 6.52 5.55 2.20
CA LEU A 257 5.47 6.56 2.02
C LEU A 257 4.10 6.04 2.43
N VAL A 258 3.79 4.78 2.09
CA VAL A 258 2.51 4.13 2.45
C VAL A 258 2.30 4.20 3.97
N VAL A 259 3.33 3.90 4.78
CA VAL A 259 3.23 3.99 6.23
C VAL A 259 2.94 5.42 6.70
N ARG A 260 3.61 6.45 6.11
CA ARG A 260 3.37 7.85 6.47
C ARG A 260 1.97 8.30 6.12
N TYR A 261 1.51 8.00 4.91
CA TYR A 261 0.16 8.35 4.47
C TYR A 261 -0.93 7.65 5.30
N LEU A 262 -0.68 6.42 5.74
CA LEU A 262 -1.55 5.73 6.68
C LEU A 262 -1.64 6.51 8.01
N ILE A 263 -0.51 6.94 8.57
CA ILE A 263 -0.50 7.73 9.81
C ILE A 263 -1.12 9.12 9.59
N MET A 264 -0.91 9.74 8.44
CA MET A 264 -1.59 11.00 8.10
C MET A 264 -3.10 10.83 8.03
N ASN A 265 -3.61 9.71 7.50
CA ASN A 265 -5.05 9.38 7.56
C ASN A 265 -5.55 9.21 9.00
N PHE A 266 -4.73 8.63 9.89
CA PHE A 266 -5.06 8.51 11.32
C PHE A 266 -5.11 9.88 12.01
N LEU A 267 -4.20 10.77 11.67
CA LEU A 267 -4.13 12.13 12.23
C LEU A 267 -5.10 13.13 11.57
N GLY A 268 -5.76 12.75 10.47
CA GLY A 268 -6.66 13.64 9.73
C GLY A 268 -5.95 14.73 8.91
N ILE A 269 -4.72 14.49 8.40
CA ILE A 269 -3.88 15.44 7.65
C ILE A 269 -3.44 14.95 6.29
#